data_c1efe9b204a1bdce50194408a038f834
#
_entry.id   c1efe9b204a1bdce50194408a038f834
#
_cell.length_a   1.000
_cell.length_b   1.000
_cell.length_c   1.000
_cell.angle_alpha   90.00
_cell.angle_beta   90.00
_cell.angle_gamma   90.00
#
_symmetry.space_group_name_H-M   'P 1'
#
loop_
_entity.id
_entity.type
_entity.pdbx_description
1 polymer ?
#
loop_
_entity_poly.entity_id
_entity_poly.type
_entity_poly.pdbx_seq_one_letter_code
_entity_poly.pdbx_strand_id
1 'polypeptide(L)'
;VFHKVVIASLLFVTSATAHDAPLGWRYGVECCSTIDCWQEKDGAIKETPNGYRVIATGELIPYRDARIKRSKDQFFHRCTTTGAPSIDHSICLYVPDRDF
;
A
#
# COMPACT_ATOMS: atom_id res chain seq x y z
N VAL A 1 51.34 3.09 -1.52
CA VAL A 1 50.78 3.04 -1.53
C VAL A 1 49.71 2.88 -1.39
N PHE A 2 49.41 2.82 -1.19
CA PHE A 2 48.52 2.69 -1.10
C PHE A 2 47.42 2.70 -1.02
N HIS A 3 46.87 2.66 -0.88
CA HIS A 3 45.92 2.70 -0.86
C HIS A 3 44.89 2.48 -0.77
N LYS A 4 44.24 2.49 -0.56
CA LYS A 4 43.34 2.29 -0.54
C LYS A 4 42.24 2.29 -0.59
N VAL A 5 41.60 2.21 -0.45
CA VAL A 5 40.62 2.22 -0.64
C VAL A 5 39.53 2.04 -0.45
N VAL A 6 38.89 2.01 -0.23
CA VAL A 6 37.91 1.84 -0.08
C VAL A 6 36.76 1.82 -0.14
N ILE A 7 36.06 1.71 -0.03
CA ILE A 7 35.10 1.66 -0.16
C ILE A 7 33.94 1.64 0.07
N ALA A 8 33.39 1.68 0.23
CA ALA A 8 32.45 1.72 0.36
C ALA A 8 31.38 1.46 0.26
N SER A 9 30.88 1.23 0.44
CA SER A 9 29.97 1.01 0.33
C SER A 9 28.86 1.17 0.46
N LEU A 10 28.37 1.13 0.58
CA LEU A 10 27.39 1.28 0.59
C LEU A 10 26.31 0.86 0.63
N LEU A 11 25.75 0.70 0.84
CA LEU A 11 24.90 0.23 0.93
C LEU A 11 23.76 0.63 1.12
N PHE A 12 23.04 0.47 1.12
CA PHE A 12 22.02 0.80 1.16
C PHE A 12 21.00 0.25 1.20
N VAL A 13 20.37 0.13 1.29
CA VAL A 13 19.59 -0.30 1.61
C VAL A 13 18.45 -0.06 1.29
N THR A 14 17.79 0.01 1.10
CA THR A 14 16.81 0.20 0.67
C THR A 14 15.68 -0.32 1.04
N SER A 15 15.49 -0.76 1.52
CA SER A 15 14.44 -1.22 1.94
C SER A 15 13.27 -0.77 1.80
N ALA A 16 12.82 -0.32 2.08
CA ALA A 16 11.77 0.15 2.02
C ALA A 16 10.86 0.29 1.10
N THR A 17 10.93 -0.08 0.11
CA THR A 17 9.98 0.14 -0.87
C THR A 17 8.64 -0.26 -0.47
N ALA A 18 8.46 -1.24 0.37
CA ALA A 18 7.13 -1.66 0.76
C ALA A 18 6.39 -0.58 1.52
N HIS A 19 7.12 0.40 2.00
CA HIS A 19 6.52 1.43 2.82
C HIS A 19 6.18 2.69 2.06
N ASP A 20 6.50 2.76 0.78
CA ASP A 20 6.30 3.97 -0.01
C ASP A 20 5.35 3.71 -1.15
N ALA A 21 4.42 4.64 -1.36
CA ALA A 21 3.55 4.59 -2.52
C ALA A 21 4.33 5.04 -3.75
N PRO A 22 3.92 4.59 -4.96
CA PRO A 22 4.65 4.96 -6.17
C PRO A 22 4.78 6.46 -6.38
N LEU A 23 3.81 7.24 -5.91
CA LEU A 23 3.86 8.68 -6.08
C LEU A 23 4.60 9.40 -4.96
N GLY A 24 5.28 8.67 -4.09
CA GLY A 24 6.27 9.27 -3.21
C GLY A 24 5.87 9.50 -1.79
N TRP A 25 4.65 9.19 -1.39
CA TRP A 25 4.28 9.35 0.01
C TRP A 25 4.43 8.00 0.72
N ARG A 26 4.44 8.05 2.04
CA ARG A 26 4.73 6.87 2.84
C ARG A 26 3.46 6.30 3.43
N TYR A 27 3.29 5.00 3.32
CA TYR A 27 2.21 4.31 4.00
C TYR A 27 2.47 4.31 5.50
N GLY A 28 1.41 4.25 6.29
CA GLY A 28 1.55 4.21 7.74
C GLY A 28 2.19 2.92 8.19
N VAL A 29 2.90 2.97 9.31
CA VAL A 29 3.57 1.77 9.81
C VAL A 29 2.58 0.71 10.22
N GLU A 30 1.39 1.10 10.67
CA GLU A 30 0.39 0.11 11.04
C GLU A 30 -0.09 -0.67 9.84
N CYS A 31 0.13 -0.17 8.63
CA CYS A 31 -0.29 -0.83 7.42
C CYS A 31 0.85 -1.50 6.67
N CYS A 32 2.08 -1.09 6.91
CA CYS A 32 3.17 -1.54 6.07
C CYS A 32 4.45 -1.86 6.81
N SER A 33 4.41 -2.11 8.10
CA SER A 33 5.65 -2.41 8.79
C SER A 33 6.20 -3.78 8.41
N THR A 34 5.34 -4.78 8.29
CA THR A 34 5.78 -6.10 7.85
C THR A 34 4.86 -6.66 6.80
N ILE A 35 4.12 -5.83 6.12
CA ILE A 35 3.15 -6.25 5.15
C ILE A 35 3.34 -5.45 3.89
N ASP A 36 2.80 -5.93 2.81
CA ASP A 36 2.98 -5.30 1.51
C ASP A 36 1.81 -4.43 1.15
N CYS A 37 2.12 -3.27 0.64
CA CYS A 37 1.13 -2.33 0.12
C CYS A 37 1.43 -2.06 -1.33
N TRP A 38 0.39 -1.74 -2.10
CA TRP A 38 0.58 -1.38 -3.49
C TRP A 38 -0.54 -0.46 -3.93
N GLN A 39 -0.30 0.23 -5.03
CA GLN A 39 -1.31 1.06 -5.67
C GLN A 39 -2.20 0.17 -6.51
N GLU A 40 -3.50 0.30 -6.32
CA GLU A 40 -4.45 -0.51 -7.08
C GLU A 40 -4.71 0.11 -8.44
N LYS A 41 -5.03 -0.74 -9.39
CA LYS A 41 -5.40 -0.29 -10.72
C LYS A 41 -6.83 0.20 -10.72
N ASP A 42 -7.16 0.98 -11.72
CA ASP A 42 -8.53 1.43 -11.90
C ASP A 42 -9.46 0.24 -11.98
N GLY A 43 -10.56 0.31 -11.28
CA GLY A 43 -11.54 -0.74 -11.29
C GLY A 43 -11.28 -1.87 -10.32
N ALA A 44 -10.12 -1.88 -9.67
CA ALA A 44 -9.81 -2.94 -8.71
C ALA A 44 -10.63 -2.83 -7.44
N ILE A 45 -11.04 -1.61 -7.10
CA ILE A 45 -11.86 -1.35 -5.92
C ILE A 45 -13.14 -0.70 -6.40
N LYS A 46 -14.28 -1.27 -6.03
CA LYS A 46 -15.57 -0.72 -6.42
C LYS A 46 -16.28 -0.16 -5.23
N GLU A 47 -16.89 0.98 -5.41
CA GLU A 47 -17.72 1.58 -4.38
C GLU A 47 -19.13 1.03 -4.54
N THR A 48 -19.66 0.46 -3.47
CA THR A 48 -21.00 -0.10 -3.46
C THR A 48 -21.78 0.58 -2.37
N PRO A 49 -23.11 0.37 -2.31
CA PRO A 49 -23.87 0.96 -1.21
C PRO A 49 -23.40 0.54 0.18
N ASN A 50 -22.76 -0.61 0.28
CA ASN A 50 -22.38 -1.16 1.59
C ASN A 50 -20.91 -1.06 1.92
N GLY A 51 -20.11 -0.54 1.02
CA GLY A 51 -18.67 -0.42 1.28
C GLY A 51 -17.88 -0.59 0.01
N TYR A 52 -16.59 -0.73 0.19
CA TYR A 52 -15.66 -0.93 -0.92
C TYR A 52 -15.52 -2.42 -1.18
N ARG A 53 -15.70 -2.81 -2.42
CA ARG A 53 -15.50 -4.21 -2.80
C ARG A 53 -14.16 -4.37 -3.47
N VAL A 54 -13.36 -5.27 -2.95
CA VAL A 54 -12.08 -5.62 -3.54
C VAL A 54 -12.37 -6.69 -4.59
N ILE A 55 -12.23 -6.35 -5.84
CA ILE A 55 -12.65 -7.25 -6.92
C ILE A 55 -11.87 -8.55 -6.90
N ALA A 56 -10.57 -8.48 -6.64
CA ALA A 56 -9.73 -9.67 -6.71
C ALA A 56 -10.11 -10.73 -5.68
N THR A 57 -10.56 -10.33 -4.50
CA THR A 57 -10.87 -11.27 -3.42
C THR A 57 -12.36 -11.39 -3.14
N GLY A 58 -13.15 -10.47 -3.63
CA GLY A 58 -14.56 -10.41 -3.29
C GLY A 58 -14.83 -9.80 -1.92
N GLU A 59 -13.79 -9.34 -1.26
CA GLU A 59 -13.92 -8.79 0.08
C GLU A 59 -14.71 -7.50 0.05
N LEU A 60 -15.61 -7.32 1.01
CA LEU A 60 -16.33 -6.06 1.18
C LEU A 60 -15.85 -5.39 2.44
N ILE A 61 -15.38 -4.17 2.32
CA ILE A 61 -14.87 -3.40 3.43
C ILE A 61 -15.85 -2.26 3.69
N PRO A 62 -16.59 -2.31 4.79
CA PRO A 62 -17.57 -1.27 5.07
C PRO A 62 -16.90 0.10 5.17
N TYR A 63 -17.67 1.15 4.84
CA TYR A 63 -17.10 2.48 4.79
C TYR A 63 -16.54 2.97 6.11
N ARG A 64 -17.01 2.44 7.24
CA ARG A 64 -16.53 2.86 8.54
C ARG A 64 -15.56 1.87 9.17
N ASP A 65 -15.08 0.94 8.38
CA ASP A 65 -14.15 -0.06 8.88
C ASP A 65 -12.83 0.63 9.27
N ALA A 66 -12.24 0.18 10.37
CA ALA A 66 -10.99 0.77 10.86
C ALA A 66 -9.83 0.59 9.90
N ARG A 67 -9.95 -0.31 8.94
CA ARG A 67 -8.89 -0.52 7.94
C ARG A 67 -8.86 0.59 6.88
N ILE A 68 -9.90 1.41 6.83
CA ILE A 68 -9.95 2.48 5.84
C ILE A 68 -9.04 3.61 6.27
N LYS A 69 -8.17 4.02 5.37
CA LYS A 69 -7.24 5.12 5.58
C LYS A 69 -7.39 6.09 4.43
N ARG A 70 -6.87 7.28 4.59
CA ARG A 70 -6.94 8.27 3.52
C ARG A 70 -5.71 8.17 2.64
N SER A 71 -5.92 8.01 1.36
CA SER A 71 -4.86 8.04 0.38
C SER A 71 -4.38 9.48 0.19
N LYS A 72 -3.11 9.65 -0.06
CA LYS A 72 -2.52 10.97 -0.31
C LYS A 72 -2.37 11.25 -1.80
N ASP A 73 -2.96 10.41 -2.64
CA ASP A 73 -3.00 10.67 -4.07
C ASP A 73 -4.40 10.31 -4.57
N GLN A 74 -4.59 10.22 -5.87
CA GLN A 74 -5.91 9.98 -6.41
C GLN A 74 -6.21 8.49 -6.60
N PHE A 75 -5.39 7.62 -6.08
CA PHE A 75 -5.56 6.20 -6.28
C PHE A 75 -5.87 5.49 -4.97
N PHE A 76 -6.54 4.35 -5.09
CA PHE A 76 -6.66 3.42 -3.97
C PHE A 76 -5.33 2.70 -3.78
N HIS A 77 -5.02 2.35 -2.55
CA HIS A 77 -3.86 1.51 -2.23
C HIS A 77 -4.31 0.46 -1.24
N ARG A 78 -3.81 -0.74 -1.37
CA ARG A 78 -4.23 -1.83 -0.52
C ARG A 78 -3.02 -2.51 0.08
N CYS A 79 -3.14 -2.92 1.34
CA CYS A 79 -2.07 -3.59 2.06
C CYS A 79 -2.57 -4.93 2.55
N THR A 80 -1.75 -5.95 2.41
CA THR A 80 -2.08 -7.30 2.87
C THR A 80 -0.89 -7.90 3.59
N THR A 81 -1.12 -9.02 4.23
CA THR A 81 -0.07 -9.65 5.03
C THR A 81 1.05 -10.21 4.16
N THR A 82 0.73 -10.82 3.05
CA THR A 82 1.75 -11.48 2.24
C THR A 82 1.96 -10.84 0.89
N GLY A 83 1.14 -9.85 0.54
CA GLY A 83 1.28 -9.23 -0.76
C GLY A 83 0.66 -10.01 -1.90
N ALA A 84 -0.18 -10.99 -1.62
CA ALA A 84 -0.85 -11.77 -2.65
C ALA A 84 -2.22 -11.16 -2.94
N PRO A 85 -2.33 -10.32 -3.98
CA PRO A 85 -3.54 -9.51 -4.18
C PRO A 85 -4.80 -10.31 -4.43
N SER A 86 -4.68 -11.50 -4.98
CA SER A 86 -5.87 -12.23 -5.38
C SER A 86 -6.45 -13.10 -4.28
N ILE A 87 -5.74 -13.30 -3.18
CA ILE A 87 -6.24 -14.17 -2.14
C ILE A 87 -6.17 -13.58 -0.74
N ASP A 88 -5.33 -12.59 -0.52
CA ASP A 88 -5.15 -12.07 0.82
C ASP A 88 -6.21 -11.06 1.16
N HIS A 89 -6.68 -11.13 2.39
CA HIS A 89 -7.57 -10.09 2.92
C HIS A 89 -6.79 -8.81 3.17
N SER A 90 -7.51 -7.70 3.11
CA SER A 90 -6.90 -6.40 3.28
C SER A 90 -6.64 -6.11 4.75
N ILE A 91 -5.46 -5.60 5.03
CA ILE A 91 -5.12 -5.08 6.34
C ILE A 91 -5.45 -3.59 6.37
N CYS A 92 -5.19 -2.89 5.30
CA CYS A 92 -5.51 -1.48 5.15
C CYS A 92 -5.99 -1.23 3.73
N LEU A 93 -6.91 -0.30 3.59
CA LEU A 93 -7.32 0.19 2.28
C LEU A 93 -7.26 1.71 2.33
N TYR A 94 -6.37 2.28 1.53
CA TYR A 94 -6.23 3.72 1.39
C TYR A 94 -7.17 4.19 0.30
N VAL A 95 -8.05 5.12 0.66
CA VAL A 95 -9.11 5.57 -0.22
C VAL A 95 -8.84 7.01 -0.63
N PRO A 96 -8.85 7.32 -1.92
CA PRO A 96 -8.59 8.68 -2.37
C PRO A 96 -9.75 9.60 -2.02
N ASP A 97 -9.42 10.87 -1.90
CA ASP A 97 -10.40 11.87 -1.69
C ASP A 97 -11.20 12.00 -2.94
N ARG A 98 -12.48 11.83 -2.87
CA ARG A 98 -13.35 12.03 -3.97
C ARG A 98 -14.12 13.27 -3.71
N ASP A 99 -13.64 14.32 -4.29
CA ASP A 99 -14.23 15.50 -4.05
C ASP A 99 -15.16 15.75 -5.08
N PHE A 100 -16.31 15.80 -4.97
CA PHE A 100 -17.26 16.02 -6.03
C PHE A 100 -18.04 17.27 -5.86
#